data_b36929a06ddf7c017aaf19cc0f9a0cfa
#
_entry.id   b36929a06ddf7c017aaf19cc0f9a0cfa
#
_cell.length_a   1.000
_cell.length_b   1.000
_cell.length_c   1.000
_cell.angle_alpha   90.00
_cell.angle_beta   90.00
_cell.angle_gamma   90.00
#
_symmetry.space_group_name_H-M   'P 1'
#
loop_
_entity.id
_entity.type
_entity.pdbx_description
1 polymer ?
#
loop_
_entity_poly.entity_id
_entity_poly.type
_entity_poly.pdbx_seq_one_letter_code
_entity_poly.pdbx_strand_id
1 'polypeptide(L)'
;MMTDGYSSKISEIEIANLLSLNPDTDSESRASSSNVQAPKPAAVLVPLIYDPPNAKNPGWQILYTRRTDSVQDHKGQVSFPGGRADPGDNYPTGTALREAYEEIGLRPSDVRILGQMPPFLTITNYLVTPVIGVIPWPYNLTIQPNEVSRVFTIPMDWMAKAENYEIKQRKFPPSAQIPPQFQNIQVIYYRQY
;
A
#
# COMPACT_ATOMS: atom_id res chain seq x y z
N MET A 1 -18.63 23.79 -11.18
CA MET A 1 -17.84 23.99 -12.40
C MET A 1 -16.39 23.84 -12.05
N MET A 2 -15.63 23.06 -12.80
CA MET A 2 -14.20 22.71 -12.67
C MET A 2 -13.85 21.68 -11.59
N THR A 3 -14.05 20.42 -11.96
CA THR A 3 -13.31 19.29 -11.40
C THR A 3 -12.96 18.33 -12.54
N ASP A 4 -12.28 18.84 -13.55
CA ASP A 4 -11.80 18.03 -14.66
C ASP A 4 -10.29 17.84 -14.58
N GLY A 5 -9.84 16.62 -14.47
CA GLY A 5 -8.59 16.18 -15.08
C GLY A 5 -7.34 16.09 -14.22
N TYR A 6 -7.41 15.67 -12.96
CA TYR A 6 -6.18 15.64 -12.14
C TYR A 6 -5.34 14.36 -12.28
N SER A 7 -5.85 13.24 -12.74
CA SER A 7 -5.13 11.95 -12.65
C SER A 7 -4.57 11.43 -13.97
N SER A 8 -5.14 11.75 -15.11
CA SER A 8 -4.62 11.24 -16.39
C SER A 8 -3.38 11.99 -16.93
N LYS A 9 -2.93 13.04 -16.24
CA LYS A 9 -1.85 13.92 -16.71
C LYS A 9 -0.59 13.92 -15.86
N ILE A 10 -0.63 13.34 -14.67
CA ILE A 10 0.56 13.31 -13.81
C ILE A 10 1.61 12.34 -14.39
N SER A 11 2.82 12.84 -14.56
CA SER A 11 3.96 12.03 -15.04
C SER A 11 4.64 11.30 -13.88
N GLU A 12 5.41 10.26 -14.20
CA GLU A 12 6.22 9.56 -13.20
C GLU A 12 7.22 10.48 -12.49
N ILE A 13 7.76 11.47 -13.22
CA ILE A 13 8.68 12.47 -12.65
C ILE A 13 7.96 13.30 -11.59
N GLU A 14 6.73 13.69 -11.85
CA GLU A 14 5.93 14.44 -10.88
C GLU A 14 5.59 13.58 -9.65
N ILE A 15 5.26 12.30 -9.84
CA ILE A 15 5.05 11.36 -8.72
C ILE A 15 6.33 11.24 -7.89
N ALA A 16 7.47 11.02 -8.52
CA ALA A 16 8.75 10.92 -7.83
C ALA A 16 9.13 12.21 -7.09
N ASN A 17 8.87 13.38 -7.69
CA ASN A 17 9.09 14.67 -7.04
C ASN A 17 8.20 14.86 -5.81
N LEU A 18 6.92 14.51 -5.89
CA LEU A 18 6.00 14.58 -4.75
C LEU A 18 6.47 13.67 -3.59
N LEU A 19 6.99 12.49 -3.89
CA LEU A 19 7.55 11.59 -2.88
C LEU A 19 8.84 12.14 -2.25
N SER A 20 9.64 12.87 -3.03
CA SER A 20 10.89 13.49 -2.54
C SER A 20 10.64 14.74 -1.68
N LEU A 21 9.50 15.41 -1.84
CA LEU A 21 9.13 16.61 -1.08
C LEU A 21 8.61 16.31 0.34
N ASN A 22 8.36 15.05 0.66
CA ASN A 22 7.95 14.59 2.00
C ASN A 22 9.02 13.70 2.64
N PRO A 23 10.19 14.22 2.99
CA PRO A 23 11.20 13.48 3.73
C PRO A 23 10.91 13.49 5.25
N ASP A 24 9.65 13.48 5.69
CA ASP A 24 9.33 13.51 7.11
C ASP A 24 9.85 12.27 7.84
N THR A 25 11.08 12.43 8.25
CA THR A 25 11.85 11.55 9.12
C THR A 25 11.58 11.81 10.61
N ASP A 26 10.48 12.45 10.98
CA ASP A 26 10.11 12.69 12.38
C ASP A 26 9.57 11.44 13.10
N SER A 27 10.02 10.26 12.69
CA SER A 27 9.75 9.01 13.43
C SER A 27 10.62 8.82 14.69
N GLU A 28 11.61 9.67 14.91
CA GLU A 28 12.51 9.54 16.08
C GLU A 28 11.97 10.08 17.41
N SER A 29 10.89 10.85 17.43
CA SER A 29 10.45 11.54 18.64
C SER A 29 9.36 10.84 19.48
N ARG A 30 9.02 9.55 19.21
CA ARG A 30 7.99 8.84 20.00
C ARG A 30 8.47 7.62 20.79
N ALA A 31 9.76 7.46 20.97
CA ALA A 31 10.34 6.39 21.78
C ALA A 31 10.71 6.91 23.18
N SER A 32 9.72 7.30 23.99
CA SER A 32 9.94 7.53 25.41
C SER A 32 8.70 7.24 26.24
N SER A 33 8.38 5.96 26.39
CA SER A 33 7.72 5.46 27.59
C SER A 33 8.03 3.95 27.73
N SER A 34 8.60 3.61 28.85
CA SER A 34 9.00 2.29 29.29
C SER A 34 7.90 1.25 29.14
N ASN A 35 8.25 0.08 28.61
CA ASN A 35 7.47 -1.16 28.46
C ASN A 35 6.62 -1.33 27.17
N VAL A 36 6.79 -0.57 26.10
CA VAL A 36 6.15 -0.87 24.82
C VAL A 36 7.15 -1.63 23.93
N GLN A 37 6.77 -2.83 23.50
CA GLN A 37 7.57 -3.60 22.56
C GLN A 37 7.82 -2.76 21.28
N ALA A 38 9.07 -2.65 20.84
CA ALA A 38 9.43 -1.93 19.62
C ALA A 38 8.60 -2.42 18.42
N PRO A 39 8.12 -1.50 17.57
CA PRO A 39 7.36 -1.89 16.39
C PRO A 39 8.18 -2.79 15.46
N LYS A 40 7.51 -3.76 14.86
CA LYS A 40 8.13 -4.68 13.89
C LYS A 40 8.21 -3.99 12.53
N PRO A 41 9.39 -3.89 11.91
CA PRO A 41 9.52 -3.29 10.59
C PRO A 41 8.81 -4.15 9.54
N ALA A 42 8.10 -3.48 8.63
CA ALA A 42 7.41 -4.09 7.50
C ALA A 42 7.42 -3.13 6.31
N ALA A 43 7.29 -3.64 5.11
CA ALA A 43 7.19 -2.82 3.92
C ALA A 43 6.16 -3.39 2.94
N VAL A 44 5.53 -2.52 2.18
CA VAL A 44 4.60 -2.90 1.11
C VAL A 44 5.03 -2.23 -0.19
N LEU A 45 4.88 -2.93 -1.30
CA LEU A 45 5.02 -2.33 -2.62
C LEU A 45 3.67 -1.76 -3.04
N VAL A 46 3.64 -0.50 -3.46
CA VAL A 46 2.52 0.13 -4.15
C VAL A 46 2.81 0.10 -5.65
N PRO A 47 2.36 -0.95 -6.38
CA PRO A 47 2.69 -1.09 -7.78
C PRO A 47 1.80 -0.18 -8.63
N LEU A 48 2.43 0.74 -9.34
CA LEU A 48 1.80 1.63 -10.30
C LEU A 48 1.90 1.05 -11.71
N ILE A 49 0.81 1.15 -12.46
CA ILE A 49 0.69 0.73 -13.85
C ILE A 49 0.20 1.91 -14.65
N TYR A 50 0.76 2.11 -15.83
CA TYR A 50 0.23 3.10 -16.76
C TYR A 50 -0.39 2.40 -17.97
N ASP A 51 -1.71 2.50 -18.09
CA ASP A 51 -2.43 2.04 -19.26
C ASP A 51 -2.49 3.13 -20.34
N PRO A 52 -2.19 2.79 -21.61
CA PRO A 52 -2.19 3.76 -22.70
C PRO A 52 -3.60 4.32 -22.99
N PRO A 53 -3.70 5.46 -23.69
CA PRO A 53 -4.98 6.14 -23.95
C PRO A 53 -6.06 5.29 -24.67
N ASN A 54 -5.65 4.25 -25.38
CA ASN A 54 -6.55 3.32 -26.06
C ASN A 54 -6.94 2.09 -25.25
N ALA A 55 -6.46 1.98 -24.01
CA ALA A 55 -6.86 0.92 -23.09
C ALA A 55 -8.30 1.12 -22.59
N LYS A 56 -8.87 0.07 -22.01
CA LYS A 56 -10.21 0.12 -21.41
C LYS A 56 -10.29 1.14 -20.25
N ASN A 57 -9.23 1.23 -19.47
CA ASN A 57 -9.11 2.15 -18.35
C ASN A 57 -7.79 2.92 -18.47
N PRO A 58 -7.71 3.93 -19.36
CA PRO A 58 -6.46 4.65 -19.61
C PRO A 58 -6.00 5.43 -18.38
N GLY A 59 -4.67 5.60 -18.25
CA GLY A 59 -4.06 6.35 -17.18
C GLY A 59 -3.45 5.50 -16.07
N TRP A 60 -3.15 6.12 -14.96
CA TRP A 60 -2.53 5.45 -13.83
C TRP A 60 -3.50 4.56 -13.08
N GLN A 61 -3.05 3.35 -12.79
CA GLN A 61 -3.75 2.38 -11.97
C GLN A 61 -2.84 1.88 -10.86
N ILE A 62 -3.44 1.45 -9.77
CA ILE A 62 -2.75 0.82 -8.64
C ILE A 62 -3.14 -0.64 -8.60
N LEU A 63 -2.17 -1.54 -8.47
CA LEU A 63 -2.38 -2.97 -8.31
C LEU A 63 -2.56 -3.33 -6.84
N TYR A 64 -3.53 -4.18 -6.59
CA TYR A 64 -3.87 -4.73 -5.27
C TYR A 64 -3.91 -6.24 -5.30
N THR A 65 -3.64 -6.83 -4.13
CA THR A 65 -3.89 -8.24 -3.85
C THR A 65 -5.12 -8.40 -2.97
N ARG A 66 -5.82 -9.53 -3.10
CA ARG A 66 -6.81 -9.97 -2.12
C ARG A 66 -6.29 -11.25 -1.47
N ARG A 67 -6.18 -11.25 -0.15
CA ARG A 67 -5.75 -12.43 0.61
C ARG A 67 -6.76 -13.57 0.48
N THR A 68 -6.27 -14.80 0.62
CA THR A 68 -7.16 -15.98 0.61
C THR A 68 -8.03 -16.02 1.87
N ASP A 69 -9.14 -16.73 1.78
CA ASP A 69 -10.00 -16.96 2.94
C ASP A 69 -9.47 -18.10 3.85
N SER A 70 -8.42 -18.80 3.43
CA SER A 70 -7.79 -19.92 4.15
C SER A 70 -6.70 -19.50 5.14
N VAL A 71 -6.16 -18.28 5.05
CA VAL A 71 -5.18 -17.77 6.02
C VAL A 71 -5.84 -17.49 7.38
N GLN A 72 -5.08 -17.63 8.49
CA GLN A 72 -5.63 -17.41 9.83
C GLN A 72 -5.96 -15.95 10.09
N ASP A 73 -5.11 -15.03 9.62
CA ASP A 73 -5.26 -13.59 9.83
C ASP A 73 -5.63 -12.86 8.53
N HIS A 74 -6.47 -11.83 8.67
CA HIS A 74 -6.80 -10.91 7.57
C HIS A 74 -7.45 -11.56 6.34
N LYS A 75 -8.31 -12.57 6.56
CA LYS A 75 -9.05 -13.28 5.49
C LYS A 75 -9.76 -12.34 4.54
N GLY A 76 -9.56 -12.53 3.24
CA GLY A 76 -10.23 -11.78 2.19
C GLY A 76 -9.92 -10.29 2.13
N GLN A 77 -8.98 -9.79 2.93
CA GLN A 77 -8.61 -8.37 2.90
C GLN A 77 -7.89 -8.01 1.60
N VAL A 78 -8.16 -6.79 1.16
CA VAL A 78 -7.42 -6.14 0.08
C VAL A 78 -6.22 -5.43 0.68
N SER A 79 -5.06 -5.66 0.08
CA SER A 79 -3.79 -5.07 0.51
C SER A 79 -2.88 -4.80 -0.67
N PHE A 80 -1.81 -4.08 -0.44
CA PHE A 80 -0.65 -4.11 -1.30
C PHE A 80 0.15 -5.39 -1.02
N PRO A 81 0.90 -5.93 -2.02
CA PRO A 81 1.85 -6.99 -1.74
C PRO A 81 2.92 -6.49 -0.78
N GLY A 82 3.22 -7.28 0.24
CA GLY A 82 4.17 -6.88 1.25
C GLY A 82 4.03 -7.63 2.56
N GLY A 83 5.02 -7.44 3.43
CA GLY A 83 5.09 -8.15 4.69
C GLY A 83 6.17 -7.62 5.63
N ARG A 84 6.55 -8.48 6.56
CA ARG A 84 7.56 -8.19 7.57
C ARG A 84 8.96 -8.17 6.95
N ALA A 85 9.81 -7.27 7.45
CA ALA A 85 11.23 -7.29 7.12
C ALA A 85 11.91 -8.53 7.71
N ASP A 86 12.65 -9.25 6.88
CA ASP A 86 13.50 -10.36 7.29
C ASP A 86 14.94 -9.91 7.51
N PRO A 87 15.70 -10.63 8.37
CA PRO A 87 17.12 -10.38 8.51
C PRO A 87 17.85 -10.53 7.17
N GLY A 88 18.53 -9.48 6.73
CA GLY A 88 19.23 -9.44 5.45
C GLY A 88 18.51 -8.72 4.33
N ASP A 89 17.24 -8.34 4.51
CA ASP A 89 16.56 -7.47 3.56
C ASP A 89 17.24 -6.09 3.49
N ASN A 90 17.34 -5.54 2.28
CA ASN A 90 17.65 -4.13 2.10
C ASN A 90 16.39 -3.30 2.37
N TYR A 91 16.04 -3.17 3.65
CA TYR A 91 14.80 -2.50 4.11
C TYR A 91 14.79 -1.00 3.77
N PRO A 92 13.64 -0.44 3.38
CA PRO A 92 12.34 -1.11 3.17
C PRO A 92 12.14 -1.67 1.77
N THR A 93 12.93 -1.18 0.78
CA THR A 93 12.74 -1.51 -0.63
C THR A 93 12.95 -3.01 -0.90
N GLY A 94 14.00 -3.60 -0.34
CA GLY A 94 14.27 -5.04 -0.50
C GLY A 94 13.15 -5.90 0.04
N THR A 95 12.62 -5.57 1.22
CA THR A 95 11.46 -6.25 1.81
C THR A 95 10.25 -6.19 0.90
N ALA A 96 9.86 -5.00 0.44
CA ALA A 96 8.69 -4.81 -0.43
C ALA A 96 8.81 -5.60 -1.75
N LEU A 97 10.01 -5.63 -2.34
CA LEU A 97 10.26 -6.35 -3.59
C LEU A 97 10.30 -7.86 -3.40
N ARG A 98 10.89 -8.37 -2.31
CA ARG A 98 10.91 -9.79 -1.96
C ARG A 98 9.49 -10.31 -1.78
N GLU A 99 8.69 -9.65 -0.95
CA GLU A 99 7.30 -10.01 -0.68
C GLU A 99 6.45 -9.98 -1.97
N ALA A 100 6.59 -8.96 -2.81
CA ALA A 100 5.89 -8.88 -4.09
C ALA A 100 6.29 -10.04 -5.04
N TYR A 101 7.55 -10.48 -5.00
CA TYR A 101 7.98 -11.64 -5.75
C TYR A 101 7.36 -12.94 -5.19
N GLU A 102 7.36 -13.13 -3.88
CA GLU A 102 6.81 -14.30 -3.21
C GLU A 102 5.30 -14.42 -3.39
N GLU A 103 4.54 -13.32 -3.22
CA GLU A 103 3.09 -13.31 -3.28
C GLU A 103 2.52 -13.37 -4.70
N ILE A 104 3.13 -12.66 -5.66
CA ILE A 104 2.56 -12.47 -7.01
C ILE A 104 3.54 -12.71 -8.16
N GLY A 105 4.77 -13.15 -7.88
CA GLY A 105 5.78 -13.45 -8.90
C GLY A 105 6.33 -12.22 -9.62
N LEU A 106 6.18 -11.03 -9.05
CA LEU A 106 6.70 -9.80 -9.63
C LEU A 106 8.21 -9.70 -9.37
N ARG A 107 9.01 -9.83 -10.43
CA ARG A 107 10.48 -9.82 -10.28
C ARG A 107 10.99 -8.45 -9.85
N PRO A 108 11.88 -8.37 -8.86
CA PRO A 108 12.48 -7.12 -8.41
C PRO A 108 13.13 -6.28 -9.52
N SER A 109 13.76 -6.95 -10.50
CA SER A 109 14.39 -6.29 -11.67
C SER A 109 13.41 -5.58 -12.59
N ASP A 110 12.14 -5.93 -12.53
CA ASP A 110 11.10 -5.38 -13.41
C ASP A 110 10.35 -4.20 -12.74
N VAL A 111 10.69 -3.90 -11.50
CA VAL A 111 10.09 -2.80 -10.73
C VAL A 111 11.02 -1.59 -10.75
N ARG A 112 10.56 -0.48 -11.29
CA ARG A 112 11.27 0.79 -11.23
C ARG A 112 10.78 1.59 -10.03
N ILE A 113 11.61 1.67 -8.99
CA ILE A 113 11.29 2.40 -7.77
C ILE A 113 11.25 3.92 -8.04
N LEU A 114 10.18 4.57 -7.61
CA LEU A 114 10.01 6.02 -7.66
C LEU A 114 10.36 6.69 -6.33
N GLY A 115 10.10 6.02 -5.21
CA GLY A 115 10.36 6.56 -3.88
C GLY A 115 9.61 5.80 -2.79
N GLN A 116 9.53 6.42 -1.62
CA GLN A 116 8.88 5.85 -0.43
C GLN A 116 7.96 6.90 0.19
N MET A 117 6.90 6.44 0.84
CA MET A 117 6.09 7.30 1.70
C MET A 117 6.56 7.18 3.16
N PRO A 118 6.25 8.17 4.00
CA PRO A 118 6.51 8.08 5.43
C PRO A 118 5.93 6.79 6.03
N PRO A 119 6.66 6.12 6.94
CA PRO A 119 6.17 4.91 7.59
C PRO A 119 5.00 5.23 8.52
N PHE A 120 4.09 4.28 8.66
CA PHE A 120 2.97 4.39 9.58
C PHE A 120 2.87 3.16 10.50
N LEU A 121 2.48 3.41 11.75
CA LEU A 121 2.29 2.35 12.73
C LEU A 121 0.89 1.73 12.58
N THR A 122 0.84 0.40 12.55
CA THR A 122 -0.42 -0.36 12.54
C THR A 122 -0.87 -0.73 13.95
N ILE A 123 -2.15 -1.08 14.10
CA ILE A 123 -2.72 -1.57 15.37
C ILE A 123 -2.03 -2.87 15.83
N THR A 124 -1.53 -3.66 14.90
CA THR A 124 -0.81 -4.92 15.15
C THR A 124 0.68 -4.72 15.45
N ASN A 125 1.08 -3.49 15.72
CA ASN A 125 2.45 -3.09 16.08
C ASN A 125 3.49 -3.34 14.97
N TYR A 126 3.09 -3.15 13.69
CA TYR A 126 4.02 -3.07 12.58
C TYR A 126 4.24 -1.61 12.18
N LEU A 127 5.50 -1.24 11.93
CA LEU A 127 5.87 0.02 11.29
C LEU A 127 6.02 -0.27 9.80
N VAL A 128 5.02 0.12 9.02
CA VAL A 128 4.92 -0.22 7.59
C VAL A 128 5.41 0.96 6.76
N THR A 129 6.40 0.71 5.89
CA THR A 129 6.89 1.69 4.91
C THR A 129 6.33 1.34 3.52
N PRO A 130 5.50 2.21 2.91
CA PRO A 130 5.09 2.04 1.53
C PRO A 130 6.21 2.42 0.57
N VAL A 131 6.53 1.52 -0.35
CA VAL A 131 7.50 1.70 -1.44
C VAL A 131 6.72 1.82 -2.75
N ILE A 132 6.92 2.91 -3.46
CA ILE A 132 6.21 3.18 -4.71
C ILE A 132 7.06 2.74 -5.88
N GLY A 133 6.50 1.89 -6.75
CA GLY A 133 7.22 1.41 -7.93
C GLY A 133 6.33 1.28 -9.16
N VAL A 134 6.88 1.58 -10.33
CA VAL A 134 6.22 1.36 -11.62
C VAL A 134 6.59 -0.02 -12.14
N ILE A 135 5.59 -0.75 -12.61
CA ILE A 135 5.76 -2.07 -13.22
C ILE A 135 5.31 -2.05 -14.69
N PRO A 136 5.93 -2.86 -15.57
CA PRO A 136 5.46 -3.01 -16.94
C PRO A 136 4.06 -3.64 -16.96
N TRP A 137 3.25 -3.27 -17.95
CA TRP A 137 1.91 -3.81 -18.10
C TRP A 137 1.54 -4.02 -19.57
N PRO A 138 0.95 -5.17 -19.96
CA PRO A 138 0.57 -6.30 -19.10
C PRO A 138 1.77 -7.08 -18.56
N TYR A 139 1.64 -7.68 -17.38
CA TYR A 139 2.64 -8.49 -16.72
C TYR A 139 2.12 -9.89 -16.38
N ASN A 140 2.92 -10.93 -16.63
CA ASN A 140 2.56 -12.31 -16.32
C ASN A 140 2.81 -12.60 -14.83
N LEU A 141 1.82 -12.30 -14.00
CA LEU A 141 1.87 -12.57 -12.57
C LEU A 141 1.69 -14.07 -12.28
N THR A 142 2.43 -14.54 -11.27
CA THR A 142 2.30 -15.88 -10.71
C THR A 142 1.87 -15.78 -9.26
N ILE A 143 0.58 -15.98 -9.02
CA ILE A 143 -0.01 -15.82 -7.68
C ILE A 143 0.36 -17.01 -6.80
N GLN A 144 0.80 -16.74 -5.55
CA GLN A 144 0.93 -17.77 -4.51
C GLN A 144 -0.46 -18.08 -3.94
N PRO A 145 -1.07 -19.24 -4.27
CA PRO A 145 -2.49 -19.49 -3.99
C PRO A 145 -2.81 -19.64 -2.51
N ASN A 146 -1.80 -19.94 -1.68
CA ASN A 146 -1.99 -20.05 -0.24
C ASN A 146 -2.12 -18.68 0.45
N GLU A 147 -1.68 -17.61 -0.19
CA GLU A 147 -1.66 -16.26 0.38
C GLU A 147 -2.57 -15.30 -0.36
N VAL A 148 -2.55 -15.35 -1.69
CA VAL A 148 -3.28 -14.43 -2.57
C VAL A 148 -4.33 -15.19 -3.37
N SER A 149 -5.57 -14.78 -3.28
CA SER A 149 -6.69 -15.34 -4.03
C SER A 149 -6.90 -14.63 -5.38
N ARG A 150 -6.56 -13.35 -5.46
CA ARG A 150 -6.76 -12.53 -6.66
C ARG A 150 -5.84 -11.32 -6.66
N VAL A 151 -5.44 -10.91 -7.87
CA VAL A 151 -4.81 -9.62 -8.16
C VAL A 151 -5.77 -8.81 -9.05
N PHE A 152 -5.84 -7.51 -8.82
CA PHE A 152 -6.67 -6.60 -9.61
C PHE A 152 -6.10 -5.18 -9.57
N THR A 153 -6.56 -4.33 -10.47
CA THR A 153 -6.15 -2.93 -10.54
C THR A 153 -7.33 -2.00 -10.33
N ILE A 154 -7.05 -0.82 -9.77
CA ILE A 154 -8.04 0.25 -9.59
C ILE A 154 -7.46 1.53 -10.20
N PRO A 155 -8.19 2.23 -11.10
CA PRO A 155 -7.76 3.50 -11.64
C PRO A 155 -7.60 4.57 -10.52
N MET A 156 -6.49 5.29 -10.53
CA MET A 156 -6.25 6.35 -9.56
C MET A 156 -7.33 7.44 -9.63
N ASP A 157 -7.80 7.76 -10.84
CA ASP A 157 -8.89 8.72 -11.07
C ASP A 157 -10.19 8.30 -10.37
N TRP A 158 -10.49 7.00 -10.39
CA TRP A 158 -11.66 6.49 -9.69
C TRP A 158 -11.50 6.63 -8.18
N MET A 159 -10.31 6.30 -7.65
CA MET A 159 -10.03 6.42 -6.22
C MET A 159 -10.07 7.85 -5.71
N ALA A 160 -9.67 8.82 -6.53
CA ALA A 160 -9.64 10.24 -6.16
C ALA A 160 -11.03 10.88 -6.10
N LYS A 161 -12.06 10.27 -6.69
CA LYS A 161 -13.42 10.84 -6.69
C LYS A 161 -14.12 10.64 -5.35
N ALA A 162 -14.57 11.74 -4.74
CA ALA A 162 -15.23 11.74 -3.45
C ALA A 162 -16.51 10.87 -3.41
N GLU A 163 -17.17 10.67 -4.54
CA GLU A 163 -18.35 9.82 -4.68
C GLU A 163 -18.05 8.32 -4.51
N ASN A 164 -16.78 7.92 -4.66
CA ASN A 164 -16.34 6.51 -4.62
C ASN A 164 -15.85 6.06 -3.25
N TYR A 165 -15.77 6.95 -2.27
CA TYR A 165 -15.37 6.59 -0.93
C TYR A 165 -16.18 7.32 0.14
N GLU A 166 -16.11 6.82 1.35
CA GLU A 166 -16.61 7.49 2.55
C GLU A 166 -15.56 7.39 3.66
N ILE A 167 -15.48 8.43 4.48
CA ILE A 167 -14.60 8.47 5.64
C ILE A 167 -15.42 8.18 6.88
N LYS A 168 -15.10 7.12 7.61
CA LYS A 168 -15.77 6.75 8.85
C LYS A 168 -14.79 6.66 10.01
N GLN A 169 -15.23 7.07 11.18
CA GLN A 169 -14.50 6.80 12.40
C GLN A 169 -14.57 5.31 12.72
N ARG A 170 -13.43 4.67 12.91
CA ARG A 170 -13.38 3.27 13.30
C ARG A 170 -13.85 3.12 14.75
N LYS A 171 -14.86 2.30 14.94
CA LYS A 171 -15.32 1.90 16.29
C LYS A 171 -14.70 0.56 16.65
N PHE A 172 -14.16 0.47 17.85
CA PHE A 172 -13.63 -0.77 18.40
C PHE A 172 -14.59 -1.34 19.44
N PRO A 173 -14.68 -2.68 19.58
CA PRO A 173 -15.46 -3.27 20.64
C PRO A 173 -14.89 -2.88 22.00
N PRO A 174 -15.71 -2.72 23.04
CA PRO A 174 -15.26 -2.31 24.40
C PRO A 174 -14.18 -3.23 25.00
N SER A 175 -14.15 -4.50 24.58
CA SER A 175 -13.17 -5.50 25.02
C SER A 175 -11.81 -5.38 24.33
N ALA A 176 -11.70 -4.57 23.27
CA ALA A 176 -10.45 -4.41 22.54
C ALA A 176 -9.49 -3.51 23.31
N GLN A 177 -8.31 -4.02 23.62
CA GLN A 177 -7.21 -3.23 24.20
C GLN A 177 -6.52 -2.43 23.09
N ILE A 178 -7.14 -1.30 22.72
CA ILE A 178 -6.62 -0.44 21.65
C ILE A 178 -5.70 0.63 22.23
N PRO A 179 -4.46 0.73 21.75
CA PRO A 179 -3.55 1.78 22.18
C PRO A 179 -4.16 3.19 21.95
N PRO A 180 -3.88 4.17 22.82
CA PRO A 180 -4.53 5.48 22.78
C PRO A 180 -4.45 6.20 21.44
N GLN A 181 -3.33 6.06 20.72
CA GLN A 181 -3.12 6.67 19.40
C GLN A 181 -4.06 6.13 18.32
N PHE A 182 -4.70 4.97 18.53
CA PHE A 182 -5.63 4.36 17.56
C PHE A 182 -7.11 4.49 17.94
N GLN A 183 -7.43 5.11 19.09
CA GLN A 183 -8.83 5.20 19.55
C GLN A 183 -9.72 6.05 18.65
N ASN A 184 -9.14 7.02 17.92
CA ASN A 184 -9.86 8.00 17.09
C ASN A 184 -9.39 8.00 15.64
N ILE A 185 -9.04 6.83 15.08
CA ILE A 185 -8.64 6.76 13.67
C ILE A 185 -9.83 6.85 12.73
N GLN A 186 -9.63 7.58 11.63
CA GLN A 186 -10.53 7.58 10.50
C GLN A 186 -10.10 6.52 9.49
N VAL A 187 -11.06 5.87 8.85
CA VAL A 187 -10.81 4.85 7.82
C VAL A 187 -11.58 5.24 6.56
N ILE A 188 -10.90 5.16 5.44
CA ILE A 188 -11.51 5.36 4.12
C ILE A 188 -12.08 4.03 3.65
N TYR A 189 -13.36 4.01 3.35
CA TYR A 189 -14.06 2.89 2.78
C TYR A 189 -14.41 3.18 1.33
N TYR A 190 -13.79 2.46 0.40
CA TYR A 190 -14.14 2.56 -1.01
C TYR A 190 -15.39 1.73 -1.32
N ARG A 191 -16.22 2.26 -2.22
CA ARG A 191 -17.33 1.49 -2.82
C ARG A 191 -16.77 0.37 -3.69
N GLN A 192 -17.62 -0.56 -4.09
CA GLN A 192 -17.21 -1.60 -5.05
C GLN A 192 -16.85 -0.97 -6.39
N TYR A 193 -15.68 -1.34 -6.90
CA TYR A 193 -15.20 -0.98 -8.22
C TYR A 193 -15.56 -2.07 -9.24
#